data_4de46fbdd3e6afd48aa7a306f5418c10
#
_entry.id   4de46fbdd3e6afd48aa7a306f5418c10
#
_cell.length_a   1.000
_cell.length_b   1.000
_cell.length_c   1.000
_cell.angle_alpha   90.00
_cell.angle_beta   90.00
_cell.angle_gamma   90.00
#
_symmetry.space_group_name_H-M   'P 1'
#
loop_
_entity.id
_entity.type
_entity.pdbx_description
1 polymer ?
#
loop_
_entity_poly.entity_id
_entity_poly.type
_entity_poly.pdbx_seq_one_letter_code
_entity_poly.pdbx_strand_id
1 'polypeptide(L)'
;MGDVVKTEFENLNAEMGRAGLSYSAMAEMIGIGVSTIYNKRTGKQDWTLQEMTSIQKILQEKTGLDLPLDYLFKAGSRKVDIMDENISNY
;
A
#
# COMPACT_ATOMS: atom_id res chain seq x y z
N MET A 1 10.84 -12.48 15.37
CA MET A 1 10.66 -12.23 14.92
C MET A 1 10.33 -11.82 14.36
N GLY A 2 10.10 -11.62 14.23
CA GLY A 2 9.73 -11.23 13.67
C GLY A 2 9.41 -10.79 12.97
N ASP A 3 9.14 -10.90 12.54
CA ASP A 3 8.73 -10.46 11.82
C ASP A 3 8.31 -9.70 11.64
N VAL A 4 8.69 -9.72 11.67
CA VAL A 4 8.31 -8.70 11.40
C VAL A 4 7.36 -8.24 10.67
N VAL A 5 6.82 -7.43 10.97
CA VAL A 5 5.75 -6.93 10.21
C VAL A 5 6.18 -6.07 9.11
N LYS A 6 5.92 -6.48 7.94
CA LYS A 6 6.28 -5.68 6.83
C LYS A 6 5.06 -5.09 6.24
N THR A 7 5.20 -3.91 5.69
CA THR A 7 4.15 -3.30 4.92
C THR A 7 3.87 -4.16 3.70
N GLU A 8 2.61 -4.49 3.48
CA GLU A 8 2.25 -5.29 2.33
C GLU A 8 2.36 -4.53 1.02
N PHE A 9 2.38 -3.23 1.07
CA PHE A 9 2.31 -2.39 -0.13
C PHE A 9 3.49 -1.46 -0.14
N GLU A 10 4.65 -1.99 -0.50
CA GLU A 10 5.90 -1.25 -0.43
C GLU A 10 5.93 -0.06 -1.38
N ASN A 11 5.36 -0.24 -2.58
CA ASN A 11 5.34 0.85 -3.53
C ASN A 11 4.46 2.00 -3.04
N LEU A 12 3.32 1.66 -2.46
CA LEU A 12 2.47 2.66 -1.87
C LEU A 12 3.20 3.42 -0.78
N ASN A 13 3.89 2.69 0.07
CA ASN A 13 4.63 3.28 1.17
C ASN A 13 5.71 4.24 0.64
N ALA A 14 6.40 3.84 -0.41
CA ALA A 14 7.43 4.68 -1.00
C ALA A 14 6.85 5.97 -1.57
N GLU A 15 5.71 5.88 -2.24
CA GLU A 15 5.11 7.07 -2.81
C GLU A 15 4.48 7.98 -1.76
N MET A 16 3.98 7.39 -0.67
CA MET A 16 3.53 8.19 0.48
C MET A 16 4.68 9.02 1.04
N GLY A 17 5.84 8.39 1.18
CA GLY A 17 7.03 9.08 1.65
C GLY A 17 7.47 10.17 0.68
N ARG A 18 7.43 9.89 -0.62
CA ARG A 18 7.79 10.87 -1.63
C ARG A 18 6.85 12.06 -1.61
N ALA A 19 5.56 11.80 -1.35
CA ALA A 19 4.56 12.86 -1.27
C ALA A 19 4.60 13.62 0.06
N GLY A 20 5.33 13.11 1.03
CA GLY A 20 5.40 13.72 2.35
C GLY A 20 4.12 13.54 3.15
N LEU A 21 3.40 12.45 2.91
CA LEU A 21 2.13 12.20 3.58
C LEU A 21 2.22 11.01 4.50
N SER A 22 1.69 11.18 5.71
CA SER A 22 1.53 10.05 6.62
C SER A 22 0.24 9.31 6.27
N TYR A 23 0.14 8.09 6.75
CA TYR A 23 -1.11 7.34 6.58
C TYR A 23 -2.26 7.96 7.35
N SER A 24 -1.96 8.56 8.51
CA SER A 24 -2.97 9.32 9.25
C SER A 24 -3.55 10.44 8.40
N ALA A 25 -2.69 11.21 7.75
CA ALA A 25 -3.14 12.30 6.91
C ALA A 25 -3.94 11.78 5.72
N MET A 26 -3.47 10.70 5.12
CA MET A 26 -4.17 10.13 3.99
C MET A 26 -5.56 9.61 4.40
N ALA A 27 -5.65 8.98 5.57
CA ALA A 27 -6.94 8.50 6.07
C ALA A 27 -7.93 9.65 6.18
N GLU A 28 -7.47 10.77 6.71
CA GLU A 28 -8.30 11.94 6.83
C GLU A 28 -8.74 12.47 5.46
N MET A 29 -7.81 12.48 4.52
CA MET A 29 -8.09 13.00 3.18
C MET A 29 -9.10 12.15 2.42
N ILE A 30 -9.08 10.84 2.61
CA ILE A 30 -10.02 9.96 1.90
C ILE A 30 -11.21 9.56 2.77
N GLY A 31 -11.28 10.05 4.01
CA GLY A 31 -12.48 9.89 4.83
C GLY A 31 -12.63 8.55 5.51
N ILE A 32 -11.51 7.92 5.89
CA ILE A 32 -11.60 6.65 6.63
C ILE A 32 -10.86 6.80 7.95
N GLY A 33 -11.09 5.88 8.86
CA GLY A 33 -10.43 5.91 10.16
C GLY A 33 -8.95 5.58 10.08
N VAL A 34 -8.19 6.09 11.03
CA VAL A 34 -6.76 5.81 11.09
C VAL A 34 -6.49 4.34 11.30
N SER A 35 -7.24 3.69 12.21
CA SER A 35 -7.08 2.25 12.41
C SER A 35 -7.35 1.49 11.13
N THR A 36 -8.36 1.92 10.39
CA THR A 36 -8.74 1.26 9.16
C THR A 36 -7.62 1.33 8.13
N ILE A 37 -7.02 2.50 7.96
CA ILE A 37 -5.98 2.61 6.94
C ILE A 37 -4.75 1.79 7.33
N TYR A 38 -4.42 1.71 8.61
CA TYR A 38 -3.29 0.87 9.03
C TYR A 38 -3.57 -0.61 8.82
N ASN A 39 -4.82 -1.04 9.00
CA ASN A 39 -5.18 -2.42 8.70
C ASN A 39 -5.08 -2.71 7.21
N LYS A 40 -5.46 -1.76 6.39
CA LYS A 40 -5.39 -1.95 4.93
C LYS A 40 -3.97 -1.96 4.44
N ARG A 41 -3.13 -1.10 4.99
CA ARG A 41 -1.75 -1.04 4.54
C ARG A 41 -0.96 -2.28 4.94
N THR A 42 -1.35 -2.97 5.99
CA THR A 42 -0.66 -4.18 6.43
C THR A 42 -1.28 -5.45 5.86
N GLY A 43 -2.34 -5.32 5.07
CA GLY A 43 -2.97 -6.47 4.45
C GLY A 43 -4.05 -7.14 5.27
N LYS A 44 -4.39 -6.59 6.44
CA LYS A 44 -5.44 -7.17 7.26
C LYS A 44 -6.82 -6.90 6.70
N GLN A 45 -6.98 -5.83 5.96
CA GLN A 45 -8.21 -5.52 5.27
C GLN A 45 -7.87 -5.15 3.83
N ASP A 46 -8.80 -5.43 2.93
CA ASP A 46 -8.60 -5.13 1.53
C ASP A 46 -8.89 -3.66 1.23
N TRP A 47 -8.18 -3.12 0.26
CA TRP A 47 -8.49 -1.80 -0.27
C TRP A 47 -9.70 -1.90 -1.17
N THR A 48 -10.60 -0.91 -1.10
CA THR A 48 -11.66 -0.81 -2.09
C THR A 48 -11.14 -0.04 -3.30
N LEU A 49 -11.80 -0.25 -4.44
CA LEU A 49 -11.40 0.47 -5.64
C LEU A 49 -11.51 1.98 -5.45
N GLN A 50 -12.56 2.42 -4.76
CA GLN A 50 -12.75 3.84 -4.51
C GLN A 50 -11.61 4.42 -3.68
N GLU A 51 -11.18 3.69 -2.66
CA GLU A 51 -10.04 4.13 -1.85
C GLU A 51 -8.78 4.19 -2.67
N MET A 52 -8.54 3.16 -3.48
CA MET A 52 -7.33 3.10 -4.29
C MET A 52 -7.27 4.25 -5.29
N THR A 53 -8.38 4.54 -5.95
CA THR A 53 -8.39 5.63 -6.93
C THR A 53 -8.26 6.99 -6.26
N SER A 54 -8.84 7.16 -5.08
CA SER A 54 -8.69 8.41 -4.33
C SER A 54 -7.25 8.64 -3.93
N ILE A 55 -6.60 7.60 -3.42
CA ILE A 55 -5.20 7.68 -3.01
C ILE A 55 -4.32 7.95 -4.23
N GLN A 56 -4.58 7.24 -5.33
CA GLN A 56 -3.84 7.43 -6.57
C GLN A 56 -3.88 8.90 -6.99
N LYS A 57 -5.07 9.48 -7.00
CA LYS A 57 -5.21 10.85 -7.43
C LYS A 57 -4.43 11.81 -6.56
N ILE A 58 -4.52 11.62 -5.24
CA ILE A 58 -3.81 12.47 -4.30
C ILE A 58 -2.30 12.35 -4.51
N LEU A 59 -1.80 11.12 -4.62
CA LEU A 59 -0.37 10.91 -4.77
C LEU A 59 0.14 11.44 -6.10
N GLN A 60 -0.62 11.28 -7.17
CA GLN A 60 -0.22 11.81 -8.46
C GLN A 60 -0.14 13.33 -8.43
N GLU A 61 -1.06 13.97 -7.72
CA GLU A 61 -1.03 15.42 -7.58
C GLU A 61 0.16 15.88 -6.77
N LYS A 62 0.47 15.14 -5.70
CA LYS A 62 1.56 15.55 -4.82
C LYS A 62 2.94 15.28 -5.40
N THR A 63 3.09 14.18 -6.13
CA THR A 63 4.41 13.80 -6.65
C THR A 63 4.62 14.28 -8.07
N GLY A 64 3.55 14.54 -8.80
CA GLY A 64 3.66 14.88 -10.22
C GLY A 64 3.98 13.68 -11.10
N LEU A 65 3.86 12.47 -10.56
CA LEU A 65 4.20 11.26 -11.29
C LEU A 65 2.93 10.53 -11.71
N ASP A 66 3.06 9.74 -12.75
CA ASP A 66 1.99 8.84 -13.18
C ASP A 66 2.14 7.55 -12.39
N LEU A 67 1.14 7.27 -11.56
CA LEU A 67 1.22 6.15 -10.62
C LEU A 67 0.06 5.19 -10.85
N PRO A 68 0.28 4.15 -11.67
CA PRO A 68 -0.80 3.18 -11.94
C PRO A 68 -1.23 2.45 -10.68
N LEU A 69 -2.48 2.04 -10.65
CA LEU A 69 -3.02 1.33 -9.49
C LEU A 69 -2.29 0.02 -9.23
N ASP A 70 -1.96 -0.71 -10.29
CA ASP A 70 -1.28 -1.99 -10.11
C ASP A 70 0.14 -1.81 -9.56
N TYR A 71 0.76 -0.69 -9.83
CA TYR A 71 2.05 -0.36 -9.20
C TYR A 71 1.85 -0.01 -7.73
N LEU A 72 0.92 0.92 -7.45
CA LEU A 72 0.71 1.42 -6.09
C LEU A 72 0.25 0.33 -5.14
N PHE A 73 -0.66 -0.49 -5.59
CA PHE A 73 -1.30 -1.46 -4.72
C PHE A 73 -0.83 -2.89 -4.98
N LYS A 74 0.38 -3.01 -5.50
CA LYS A 74 1.01 -4.30 -5.62
C LYS A 74 1.37 -4.80 -4.24
N ALA A 75 0.93 -6.00 -3.93
CA ALA A 75 1.20 -6.59 -2.63
C ALA A 75 2.70 -6.79 -2.45
N GLY A 76 3.15 -6.63 -1.24
CA GLY A 76 4.53 -6.81 -0.93
C GLY A 76 5.02 -8.18 -1.27
N SER A 77 6.27 -8.24 -1.63
CA SER A 77 6.83 -9.47 -2.10
C SER A 77 7.31 -10.38 -0.99
N ARG A 78 7.13 -9.95 0.21
CA ARG A 78 7.69 -10.75 1.25
C ARG A 78 7.14 -12.13 1.29
N LYS A 79 6.04 -12.33 0.68
CA LYS A 79 5.58 -13.56 0.62
C LYS A 79 6.02 -14.26 -0.48
N VAL A 80 6.43 -13.91 -1.08
CA VAL A 80 6.83 -14.52 -2.11
C VAL A 80 7.81 -15.43 -1.96
N ASP A 81 8.04 -15.42 -1.57
CA ASP A 81 8.88 -15.84 -1.46
C ASP A 81 9.08 -16.86 -1.12
N ILE A 82 8.69 -17.11 -0.96
CA ILE A 82 8.78 -17.99 -0.70
C ILE A 82 8.48 -18.95 -1.04
N MET A 83 8.10 -19.18 -1.18
CA MET A 83 7.74 -19.90 -1.44
C MET A 83 7.63 -20.41 -2.19
N ASP A 84 7.43 -20.24 -2.24
CA ASP A 84 7.19 -20.61 -2.97
C ASP A 84 7.45 -21.01 -3.66
N GLU A 85 7.68 -20.94 -3.61
CA GLU A 85 7.90 -21.25 -4.32
C GLU A 85 8.17 -21.85 -4.64
N ASN A 86 8.26 -22.01 -4.53
CA ASN A 86 8.42 -22.60 -4.94
C ASN A 86 8.26 -23.10 -5.16
N ILE A 87 8.15 -23.24 -5.07
CA ILE A 87 7.84 -23.67 -5.47
C ILE A 87 7.74 -23.98 -6.01
N SER A 88 7.66 -24.09 -6.08
CA SER A 88 7.55 -24.39 -6.85
C SER A 88 7.62 -24.77 -7.41
N ASN A 89 7.64 -25.08 -7.46
CA ASN A 89 7.67 -25.40 -8.14
C ASN A 89 7.70 -25.84 -8.57
N TYR A 90 7.79 -26.15 -8.55
CA TYR A 90 7.69 -26.46 -9.13
C TYR A 90 7.64 -26.75 -9.43
#